data_35d8400e32bd56ca07bcad7fe44d7da1
#
_entry.id   35d8400e32bd56ca07bcad7fe44d7da1
#
_cell.length_a   1.000
_cell.length_b   1.000
_cell.length_c   1.000
_cell.angle_alpha   90.00
_cell.angle_beta   90.00
_cell.angle_gamma   90.00
#
_symmetry.space_group_name_H-M   'P 1'
#
loop_
_entity.id
_entity.type
_entity.pdbx_description
1 polymer ?
#
loop_
_entity_poly.entity_id
_entity_poly.type
_entity_poly.pdbx_seq_one_letter_code
_entity_poly.pdbx_strand_id
1 'polypeptide(L)'
;GVTSILGLAGAIPILLGDNIGTTITALLASIGQTKDAKRTAVAHCIFNISGCLLFIWFVKPFAVLIQHISPKGPEIEVISRQIANAHTLFNITMTLIWVCLINVMVKIVMTLIPDGKAVDMNPAKPVFLDDKIISQPAAALQLVAKEILRVSEMVKVVVADTITIVKTEDMNELEPLQEKGLQIKKLTDQITEYLAALFSAGTMTEQQAAQTASLMYILSDVERMGMLSVEVAKCVQEKIENRYKYTPEAMEELQKSLKTLEKMFNDSLKALQGDESVQIEKLIKRKDKIMDLDLKMRKAHVQRVNKGKCKASLTAPFTNILHLIDRMGNSCINLADVAESGTSMKYFMLEEK
;
A
#
# COMPACT_ATOMS: atom_id res chain seq x y z
N GLY A 1 -3.95 44.26 50.09
CA GLY A 1 -3.70 42.97 49.43
C GLY A 1 -3.56 43.18 47.95
N VAL A 2 -2.48 42.70 47.35
CA VAL A 2 -2.31 42.73 45.90
C VAL A 2 -3.25 41.69 45.30
N THR A 3 -4.26 42.14 44.59
CA THR A 3 -5.16 41.25 43.81
C THR A 3 -4.58 41.07 42.42
N SER A 4 -4.73 39.86 41.82
CA SER A 4 -4.36 39.67 40.43
C SER A 4 -5.21 40.60 39.56
N ILE A 5 -4.64 41.15 38.50
CA ILE A 5 -5.31 42.07 37.58
C ILE A 5 -6.50 41.37 36.92
N LEU A 6 -6.41 40.05 36.73
CA LEU A 6 -7.47 39.19 36.18
C LEU A 6 -7.59 37.96 37.09
N GLY A 7 -8.72 37.83 37.76
CA GLY A 7 -9.05 36.62 38.51
C GLY A 7 -9.12 35.40 37.61
N LEU A 8 -9.18 34.16 38.19
CA LEU A 8 -9.24 32.92 37.44
C LEU A 8 -10.35 32.92 36.37
N ALA A 9 -11.52 33.47 36.68
CA ALA A 9 -12.63 33.56 35.74
C ALA A 9 -12.32 34.48 34.53
N GLY A 10 -11.43 35.45 34.67
CA GLY A 10 -10.94 36.27 33.56
C GLY A 10 -9.80 35.62 32.78
N ALA A 11 -9.00 34.76 33.44
CA ALA A 11 -7.89 34.05 32.79
C ALA A 11 -8.38 32.89 31.90
N ILE A 12 -9.50 32.21 32.24
CA ILE A 12 -10.03 31.08 31.47
C ILE A 12 -10.37 31.47 30.02
N PRO A 13 -11.08 32.57 29.71
CA PRO A 13 -11.32 32.99 28.32
C PRO A 13 -10.03 33.23 27.52
N ILE A 14 -8.99 33.74 28.17
CA ILE A 14 -7.68 33.95 27.53
C ILE A 14 -7.06 32.58 27.20
N LEU A 15 -7.10 31.64 28.14
CA LEU A 15 -6.63 30.26 27.92
C LEU A 15 -7.39 29.56 26.77
N LEU A 16 -8.70 29.75 26.67
CA LEU A 16 -9.50 29.25 25.54
C LEU A 16 -9.06 29.87 24.21
N GLY A 17 -8.78 31.20 24.21
CA GLY A 17 -8.26 31.90 23.04
C GLY A 17 -6.87 31.39 22.61
N ASP A 18 -5.99 31.10 23.57
CA ASP A 18 -4.66 30.54 23.32
C ASP A 18 -4.77 29.14 22.66
N ASN A 19 -5.66 28.30 23.14
CA ASN A 19 -5.95 27.01 22.53
C ASN A 19 -6.37 27.13 21.04
N ILE A 20 -7.17 28.13 20.70
CA ILE A 20 -7.50 28.41 19.27
C ILE A 20 -6.27 28.94 18.54
N GLY A 21 -5.52 29.85 19.15
CA GLY A 21 -4.33 30.48 18.54
C GLY A 21 -3.27 29.45 18.13
N THR A 22 -3.02 28.45 18.97
CA THR A 22 -2.07 27.38 18.67
C THR A 22 -2.47 26.53 17.44
N THR A 23 -3.76 26.44 17.11
CA THR A 23 -4.20 25.69 15.92
C THR A 23 -3.84 26.39 14.62
N ILE A 24 -3.73 27.72 14.63
CA ILE A 24 -3.36 28.51 13.43
C ILE A 24 -1.95 28.12 12.99
N THR A 25 -1.01 27.95 13.91
CA THR A 25 0.35 27.53 13.59
C THR A 25 0.39 26.16 12.94
N ALA A 26 -0.41 25.21 13.43
CA ALA A 26 -0.53 23.88 12.84
C ALA A 26 -1.15 23.93 11.42
N LEU A 27 -2.17 24.78 11.20
CA LEU A 27 -2.76 24.99 9.87
C LEU A 27 -1.74 25.60 8.90
N LEU A 28 -0.99 26.63 9.31
CA LEU A 28 0.05 27.25 8.50
C LEU A 28 1.16 26.25 8.16
N ALA A 29 1.61 25.47 9.12
CA ALA A 29 2.62 24.44 8.91
C ALA A 29 2.15 23.32 7.95
N SER A 30 0.84 23.13 7.81
CA SER A 30 0.27 22.13 6.90
C SER A 30 0.19 22.58 5.43
N ILE A 31 0.42 23.86 5.16
CA ILE A 31 0.42 24.43 3.80
C ILE A 31 1.57 23.81 3.00
N GLY A 32 1.26 23.26 1.84
CA GLY A 32 2.24 22.54 1.01
C GLY A 32 2.55 21.10 1.44
N GLN A 33 2.01 20.64 2.58
CA GLN A 33 2.19 19.28 3.07
C GLN A 33 1.16 18.30 2.50
N THR A 34 1.33 17.01 2.86
CA THR A 34 0.43 15.93 2.47
C THR A 34 -1.02 16.19 2.94
N LYS A 35 -1.98 15.48 2.33
CA LYS A 35 -3.40 15.58 2.75
C LYS A 35 -3.59 15.16 4.19
N ASP A 36 -2.84 14.15 4.65
CA ASP A 36 -2.97 13.66 6.02
C ASP A 36 -2.42 14.66 7.04
N ALA A 37 -1.35 15.37 6.72
CA ALA A 37 -0.87 16.49 7.53
C ALA A 37 -1.92 17.61 7.65
N LYS A 38 -2.58 17.95 6.53
CA LYS A 38 -3.69 18.92 6.52
C LYS A 38 -4.89 18.43 7.33
N ARG A 39 -5.25 17.15 7.20
CA ARG A 39 -6.33 16.52 7.99
C ARG A 39 -6.05 16.57 9.47
N THR A 40 -4.81 16.25 9.87
CA THR A 40 -4.38 16.33 11.28
C THR A 40 -4.47 17.75 11.81
N ALA A 41 -4.02 18.76 11.05
CA ALA A 41 -4.13 20.16 11.44
C ALA A 41 -5.59 20.62 11.57
N VAL A 42 -6.47 20.18 10.67
CA VAL A 42 -7.91 20.47 10.74
C VAL A 42 -8.57 19.75 11.92
N ALA A 43 -8.22 18.49 12.19
CA ALA A 43 -8.71 17.77 13.37
C ALA A 43 -8.33 18.49 14.67
N HIS A 44 -7.09 18.96 14.78
CA HIS A 44 -6.61 19.76 15.91
C HIS A 44 -7.40 21.08 16.05
N CYS A 45 -7.70 21.75 14.93
CA CYS A 45 -8.50 22.96 14.91
C CYS A 45 -9.94 22.68 15.39
N ILE A 46 -10.60 21.64 14.89
CA ILE A 46 -11.96 21.23 15.29
C ILE A 46 -12.00 20.91 16.79
N PHE A 47 -11.03 20.15 17.29
CA PHE A 47 -10.90 19.80 18.70
C PHE A 47 -10.89 21.07 19.58
N ASN A 48 -10.02 22.03 19.31
CA ASN A 48 -9.87 23.22 20.13
C ASN A 48 -11.05 24.19 19.97
N ILE A 49 -11.52 24.45 18.74
CA ILE A 49 -12.66 25.35 18.50
C ILE A 49 -13.93 24.81 19.17
N SER A 50 -14.24 23.52 19.00
CA SER A 50 -15.43 22.92 19.62
C SER A 50 -15.35 22.96 21.14
N GLY A 51 -14.17 22.73 21.71
CA GLY A 51 -13.93 22.84 23.13
C GLY A 51 -14.14 24.26 23.64
N CYS A 52 -13.62 25.26 22.95
CA CYS A 52 -13.81 26.65 23.32
C CYS A 52 -15.28 27.06 23.24
N LEU A 53 -15.99 26.65 22.18
CA LEU A 53 -17.42 26.91 22.04
C LEU A 53 -18.24 26.25 23.15
N LEU A 54 -17.85 25.05 23.60
CA LEU A 54 -18.50 24.36 24.70
C LEU A 54 -18.24 25.07 26.04
N PHE A 55 -16.98 25.39 26.35
CA PHE A 55 -16.59 25.89 27.67
C PHE A 55 -16.86 27.38 27.87
N ILE A 56 -17.01 28.19 26.82
CA ILE A 56 -17.25 29.65 26.94
C ILE A 56 -18.54 29.95 27.72
N TRP A 57 -19.53 29.10 27.59
CA TRP A 57 -20.82 29.24 28.32
C TRP A 57 -20.72 28.83 29.78
N PHE A 58 -19.68 28.07 30.16
CA PHE A 58 -19.50 27.50 31.51
C PHE A 58 -18.29 28.10 32.25
N VAL A 59 -17.75 29.23 31.82
CA VAL A 59 -16.52 29.85 32.39
C VAL A 59 -16.64 30.00 33.92
N LYS A 60 -17.74 30.55 34.43
CA LYS A 60 -17.93 30.74 35.88
C LYS A 60 -17.99 29.42 36.67
N PRO A 61 -18.87 28.45 36.34
CA PRO A 61 -18.91 27.17 37.06
C PRO A 61 -17.60 26.39 36.91
N PHE A 62 -16.94 26.49 35.74
CA PHE A 62 -15.64 25.86 35.52
C PHE A 62 -14.56 26.48 36.41
N ALA A 63 -14.50 27.81 36.57
CA ALA A 63 -13.57 28.47 37.46
C ALA A 63 -13.77 28.02 38.93
N VAL A 64 -15.02 27.89 39.39
CA VAL A 64 -15.34 27.39 40.74
C VAL A 64 -14.83 25.95 40.91
N LEU A 65 -15.07 25.09 39.93
CA LEU A 65 -14.57 23.71 39.94
C LEU A 65 -13.05 23.66 40.06
N ILE A 66 -12.33 24.46 39.23
CA ILE A 66 -10.90 24.55 39.25
C ILE A 66 -10.37 25.02 40.60
N GLN A 67 -10.97 26.05 41.19
CA GLN A 67 -10.60 26.52 42.54
C GLN A 67 -10.83 25.43 43.63
N HIS A 68 -11.84 24.59 43.45
CA HIS A 68 -12.11 23.51 44.39
C HIS A 68 -11.07 22.39 44.36
N ILE A 69 -10.60 22.02 43.18
CA ILE A 69 -9.59 20.93 42.97
C ILE A 69 -8.16 21.40 43.03
N SER A 70 -7.92 22.71 43.11
CA SER A 70 -6.56 23.30 43.10
C SER A 70 -6.11 23.66 44.53
N PRO A 71 -4.80 23.88 44.74
CA PRO A 71 -4.29 24.37 46.02
C PRO A 71 -4.98 25.66 46.47
N LYS A 72 -5.22 25.76 47.76
CA LYS A 72 -5.84 26.95 48.40
C LYS A 72 -4.74 27.86 48.93
N GLY A 73 -4.88 29.18 48.74
CA GLY A 73 -3.93 30.17 49.21
C GLY A 73 -4.26 31.55 48.63
N PRO A 74 -3.39 32.56 48.88
CA PRO A 74 -3.52 33.85 48.24
C PRO A 74 -3.53 33.67 46.72
N GLU A 75 -4.48 34.39 46.04
CA GLU A 75 -4.71 34.24 44.59
C GLU A 75 -3.41 34.39 43.78
N ILE A 76 -2.55 35.32 44.13
CA ILE A 76 -1.29 35.62 43.44
C ILE A 76 -0.32 34.44 43.46
N GLU A 77 -0.40 33.58 44.47
CA GLU A 77 0.51 32.42 44.63
C GLU A 77 -0.04 31.16 43.92
N VAL A 78 -1.36 31.03 43.84
CA VAL A 78 -2.01 29.80 43.32
C VAL A 78 -2.55 29.92 41.92
N ILE A 79 -2.69 31.15 41.37
CA ILE A 79 -3.36 31.36 40.08
C ILE A 79 -2.70 30.64 38.92
N SER A 80 -1.37 30.63 38.85
CA SER A 80 -0.62 29.92 37.80
C SER A 80 -0.93 28.43 37.80
N ARG A 81 -1.04 27.83 39.01
CA ARG A 81 -1.39 26.42 39.18
C ARG A 81 -2.84 26.16 38.80
N GLN A 82 -3.74 27.09 39.15
CA GLN A 82 -5.15 27.01 38.78
C GLN A 82 -5.34 27.10 37.28
N ILE A 83 -4.63 27.96 36.58
CA ILE A 83 -4.64 28.06 35.10
C ILE A 83 -4.12 26.76 34.48
N ALA A 84 -3.01 26.19 34.99
CA ALA A 84 -2.51 24.91 34.49
C ALA A 84 -3.50 23.77 34.72
N ASN A 85 -4.17 23.71 35.87
CA ASN A 85 -5.20 22.73 36.16
C ASN A 85 -6.43 22.93 35.24
N ALA A 86 -6.82 24.18 34.95
CA ALA A 86 -7.89 24.49 34.02
C ALA A 86 -7.55 23.99 32.60
N HIS A 87 -6.33 24.23 32.13
CA HIS A 87 -5.87 23.74 30.85
C HIS A 87 -5.86 22.21 30.78
N THR A 88 -5.35 21.56 31.81
CA THR A 88 -5.32 20.09 31.89
C THR A 88 -6.74 19.50 31.89
N LEU A 89 -7.64 20.02 32.73
CA LEU A 89 -9.01 19.51 32.82
C LEU A 89 -9.81 19.75 31.52
N PHE A 90 -9.60 20.91 30.88
CA PHE A 90 -10.16 21.20 29.56
C PHE A 90 -9.75 20.15 28.54
N ASN A 91 -8.43 19.86 28.41
CA ASN A 91 -7.93 18.89 27.44
C ASN A 91 -8.40 17.45 27.73
N ILE A 92 -8.39 17.03 29.00
CA ILE A 92 -8.91 15.72 29.41
C ILE A 92 -10.39 15.59 29.03
N THR A 93 -11.21 16.58 29.38
CA THR A 93 -12.65 16.56 29.08
C THR A 93 -12.89 16.48 27.58
N MET A 94 -12.21 17.31 26.79
CA MET A 94 -12.35 17.29 25.32
C MET A 94 -11.86 15.99 24.71
N THR A 95 -10.77 15.42 25.23
CA THR A 95 -10.27 14.10 24.77
C THR A 95 -11.32 13.02 25.02
N LEU A 96 -11.91 12.97 26.21
CA LEU A 96 -12.95 11.98 26.52
C LEU A 96 -14.19 12.13 25.60
N ILE A 97 -14.59 13.37 25.32
CA ILE A 97 -15.71 13.62 24.39
C ILE A 97 -15.36 13.15 22.98
N TRP A 98 -14.20 13.54 22.47
CA TRP A 98 -13.83 13.23 21.09
C TRP A 98 -13.41 11.77 20.88
N VAL A 99 -12.91 11.05 21.89
CA VAL A 99 -12.70 9.59 21.80
C VAL A 99 -14.04 8.88 21.54
N CYS A 100 -15.12 9.28 22.22
CA CYS A 100 -16.45 8.74 21.94
C CYS A 100 -16.99 9.15 20.56
N LEU A 101 -16.57 10.29 20.03
CA LEU A 101 -17.03 10.87 18.77
C LEU A 101 -15.98 10.75 17.65
N ILE A 102 -15.01 9.86 17.77
CA ILE A 102 -13.90 9.74 16.82
C ILE A 102 -14.39 9.56 15.37
N ASN A 103 -15.41 8.74 15.16
CA ASN A 103 -15.98 8.52 13.83
C ASN A 103 -16.62 9.79 13.24
N VAL A 104 -17.17 10.67 14.10
CA VAL A 104 -17.72 11.97 13.70
C VAL A 104 -16.58 12.90 13.29
N MET A 105 -15.49 12.96 14.08
CA MET A 105 -14.30 13.73 13.77
C MET A 105 -13.74 13.34 12.40
N VAL A 106 -13.53 12.04 12.18
CA VAL A 106 -13.04 11.50 10.89
C VAL A 106 -13.97 11.91 9.76
N LYS A 107 -15.28 11.76 9.91
CA LYS A 107 -16.25 12.13 8.87
C LYS A 107 -16.19 13.63 8.54
N ILE A 108 -16.10 14.51 9.54
CA ILE A 108 -15.98 15.95 9.34
C ILE A 108 -14.69 16.28 8.61
N VAL A 109 -13.56 15.75 9.06
CA VAL A 109 -12.25 16.01 8.47
C VAL A 109 -12.17 15.52 7.04
N MET A 110 -12.68 14.30 6.75
CA MET A 110 -12.72 13.75 5.39
C MET A 110 -13.67 14.53 4.47
N THR A 111 -14.72 15.15 5.02
CA THR A 111 -15.62 16.03 4.25
C THR A 111 -14.97 17.37 3.93
N LEU A 112 -14.21 17.94 4.86
CA LEU A 112 -13.51 19.23 4.68
C LEU A 112 -12.27 19.08 3.78
N ILE A 113 -11.55 17.96 3.93
CA ILE A 113 -10.39 17.63 3.10
C ILE A 113 -10.66 16.26 2.47
N PRO A 114 -11.50 16.22 1.43
CA PRO A 114 -11.81 14.97 0.76
C PRO A 114 -10.56 14.37 0.13
N ASP A 115 -10.52 13.05 0.04
CA ASP A 115 -9.65 12.41 -0.92
C ASP A 115 -10.04 13.04 -2.25
N GLY A 116 -9.18 13.90 -2.82
CA GLY A 116 -9.50 14.49 -4.12
C GLY A 116 -10.02 13.35 -5.00
N LYS A 117 -10.92 13.65 -5.97
CA LYS A 117 -11.16 12.75 -7.10
C LYS A 117 -9.84 12.12 -7.38
N ALA A 118 -9.76 10.77 -7.42
CA ALA A 118 -8.51 10.07 -7.68
C ALA A 118 -7.74 10.96 -8.64
N VAL A 119 -6.69 11.60 -8.15
CA VAL A 119 -5.80 12.33 -9.04
C VAL A 119 -5.63 11.34 -10.14
N ASP A 120 -5.76 11.74 -11.40
CA ASP A 120 -5.35 10.92 -12.51
C ASP A 120 -3.91 10.54 -12.22
N MET A 121 -3.78 9.56 -11.32
CA MET A 121 -2.50 9.09 -10.85
C MET A 121 -2.03 8.30 -12.03
N ASN A 122 -1.21 8.98 -12.84
CA ASN A 122 -0.51 8.27 -13.89
C ASN A 122 0.03 6.99 -13.23
N PRO A 123 -0.57 5.81 -13.48
CA PRO A 123 -0.22 4.59 -12.78
C PRO A 123 1.25 4.22 -12.97
N ALA A 124 1.88 4.82 -13.99
CA ALA A 124 3.30 4.68 -14.28
C ALA A 124 4.22 5.59 -13.44
N LYS A 125 3.68 6.36 -12.47
CA LYS A 125 4.52 7.19 -11.58
C LYS A 125 4.49 6.65 -10.15
N PRO A 126 5.65 6.66 -9.44
CA PRO A 126 5.70 6.32 -8.03
C PRO A 126 4.79 7.25 -7.19
N VAL A 127 4.16 6.67 -6.17
CA VAL A 127 3.28 7.38 -5.24
C VAL A 127 3.96 7.57 -3.89
N PHE A 128 4.75 6.60 -3.47
CA PHE A 128 5.36 6.57 -2.14
C PHE A 128 6.82 7.04 -2.14
N LEU A 129 7.53 7.03 -3.28
CA LEU A 129 8.94 7.43 -3.31
C LEU A 129 9.11 8.94 -3.13
N ASP A 130 10.10 9.32 -2.30
CA ASP A 130 10.49 10.72 -2.06
C ASP A 130 12.02 10.84 -2.06
N ASP A 131 12.56 11.56 -3.03
CA ASP A 131 14.01 11.77 -3.18
C ASP A 131 14.65 12.46 -1.98
N LYS A 132 13.87 13.22 -1.20
CA LYS A 132 14.36 13.91 0.01
C LYS A 132 14.71 12.93 1.13
N ILE A 133 14.19 11.71 1.08
CA ILE A 133 14.37 10.68 2.12
C ILE A 133 15.53 9.73 1.79
N ILE A 134 16.18 9.86 0.65
CA ILE A 134 17.34 9.02 0.25
C ILE A 134 18.47 9.03 1.31
N SER A 135 18.64 10.15 2.01
CA SER A 135 19.62 10.24 3.11
C SER A 135 19.23 9.46 4.37
N GLN A 136 18.03 8.89 4.44
CA GLN A 136 17.49 8.09 5.55
C GLN A 136 17.13 6.68 5.04
N PRO A 137 18.11 5.77 4.88
CA PRO A 137 17.90 4.49 4.20
C PRO A 137 16.76 3.63 4.79
N ALA A 138 16.61 3.60 6.10
CA ALA A 138 15.54 2.82 6.74
C ALA A 138 14.15 3.29 6.29
N ALA A 139 13.89 4.60 6.32
CA ALA A 139 12.62 5.17 5.87
C ALA A 139 12.43 5.02 4.35
N ALA A 140 13.49 5.23 3.56
CA ALA A 140 13.45 5.06 2.11
C ALA A 140 13.08 3.63 1.71
N LEU A 141 13.64 2.61 2.36
CA LEU A 141 13.34 1.19 2.09
C LEU A 141 11.88 0.84 2.44
N GLN A 142 11.30 1.45 3.50
CA GLN A 142 9.86 1.28 3.80
C GLN A 142 8.98 1.83 2.66
N LEU A 143 9.31 3.00 2.13
CA LEU A 143 8.57 3.58 1.00
C LEU A 143 8.70 2.75 -0.27
N VAL A 144 9.89 2.22 -0.55
CA VAL A 144 10.11 1.28 -1.65
C VAL A 144 9.27 0.01 -1.48
N ALA A 145 9.23 -0.58 -0.29
CA ALA A 145 8.41 -1.75 -0.03
C ALA A 145 6.91 -1.49 -0.29
N LYS A 146 6.39 -0.33 0.15
CA LYS A 146 5.01 0.09 -0.15
C LYS A 146 4.77 0.23 -1.66
N GLU A 147 5.73 0.79 -2.39
CA GLU A 147 5.63 0.94 -3.85
C GLU A 147 5.65 -0.42 -4.57
N ILE A 148 6.52 -1.36 -4.15
CA ILE A 148 6.57 -2.72 -4.70
C ILE A 148 5.23 -3.46 -4.45
N LEU A 149 4.61 -3.29 -3.29
CA LEU A 149 3.28 -3.86 -3.03
C LEU A 149 2.23 -3.28 -3.98
N ARG A 150 2.27 -1.98 -4.26
CA ARG A 150 1.38 -1.34 -5.25
C ARG A 150 1.59 -1.92 -6.66
N VAL A 151 2.83 -2.09 -7.09
CA VAL A 151 3.15 -2.78 -8.35
C VAL A 151 2.59 -4.19 -8.36
N SER A 152 2.75 -4.92 -7.26
CA SER A 152 2.24 -6.29 -7.13
C SER A 152 0.72 -6.38 -7.33
N GLU A 153 -0.04 -5.43 -6.79
CA GLU A 153 -1.49 -5.35 -7.03
C GLU A 153 -1.82 -5.05 -8.50
N MET A 154 -1.05 -4.18 -9.17
CA MET A 154 -1.20 -3.94 -10.60
C MET A 154 -0.94 -5.21 -11.42
N VAL A 155 0.09 -5.97 -11.06
CA VAL A 155 0.44 -7.25 -11.73
C VAL A 155 -0.66 -8.29 -11.51
N LYS A 156 -1.30 -8.36 -10.33
CA LYS A 156 -2.47 -9.25 -10.12
C LYS A 156 -3.58 -8.99 -11.12
N VAL A 157 -3.88 -7.71 -11.37
CA VAL A 157 -4.89 -7.32 -12.36
C VAL A 157 -4.47 -7.80 -13.75
N VAL A 158 -3.21 -7.59 -14.16
CA VAL A 158 -2.70 -8.05 -15.45
C VAL A 158 -2.78 -9.57 -15.60
N VAL A 159 -2.45 -10.33 -14.55
CA VAL A 159 -2.60 -11.80 -14.55
C VAL A 159 -4.06 -12.22 -14.74
N ALA A 160 -4.99 -11.60 -14.02
CA ALA A 160 -6.42 -11.91 -14.11
C ALA A 160 -7.00 -11.55 -15.50
N ASP A 161 -6.63 -10.40 -16.04
CA ASP A 161 -7.04 -9.97 -17.40
C ASP A 161 -6.48 -10.94 -18.45
N THR A 162 -5.22 -11.38 -18.31
CA THR A 162 -4.63 -12.39 -19.20
C THR A 162 -5.41 -13.70 -19.19
N ILE A 163 -5.82 -14.19 -18.02
CA ILE A 163 -6.65 -15.39 -17.90
C ILE A 163 -7.99 -15.19 -18.61
N THR A 164 -8.57 -14.01 -18.49
CA THR A 164 -9.81 -13.65 -19.16
C THR A 164 -9.64 -13.67 -20.68
N ILE A 165 -8.60 -13.03 -21.22
CA ILE A 165 -8.28 -13.03 -22.64
C ILE A 165 -8.07 -14.46 -23.18
N VAL A 166 -7.32 -15.30 -22.45
CA VAL A 166 -7.13 -16.72 -22.83
C VAL A 166 -8.46 -17.49 -22.87
N LYS A 167 -9.42 -17.12 -22.01
CA LYS A 167 -10.72 -17.79 -21.93
C LYS A 167 -11.69 -17.29 -22.99
N THR A 168 -11.78 -15.97 -23.20
CA THR A 168 -12.79 -15.32 -24.04
C THR A 168 -12.33 -15.11 -25.47
N GLU A 169 -11.01 -15.04 -25.69
CA GLU A 169 -10.36 -14.67 -26.96
C GLU A 169 -10.79 -13.27 -27.44
N ASP A 170 -11.20 -12.39 -26.51
CA ASP A 170 -11.58 -11.01 -26.81
C ASP A 170 -10.34 -10.14 -27.00
N MET A 171 -10.08 -9.75 -28.24
CA MET A 171 -8.92 -8.95 -28.62
C MET A 171 -9.08 -7.47 -28.27
N ASN A 172 -10.28 -6.99 -27.96
CA ASN A 172 -10.47 -5.60 -27.50
C ASN A 172 -9.81 -5.35 -26.15
N GLU A 173 -9.63 -6.40 -25.35
CA GLU A 173 -8.95 -6.33 -24.05
C GLU A 173 -7.41 -6.37 -24.14
N LEU A 174 -6.87 -6.66 -25.33
CA LEU A 174 -5.41 -6.84 -25.47
C LEU A 174 -4.64 -5.51 -25.39
N GLU A 175 -5.11 -4.46 -26.08
CA GLU A 175 -4.46 -3.14 -26.06
C GLU A 175 -4.48 -2.53 -24.66
N PRO A 176 -5.60 -2.53 -23.91
CA PRO A 176 -5.60 -2.12 -22.49
C PRO A 176 -4.65 -2.93 -21.60
N LEU A 177 -4.52 -4.24 -21.84
CA LEU A 177 -3.58 -5.09 -21.11
C LEU A 177 -2.12 -4.71 -21.39
N GLN A 178 -1.78 -4.48 -22.67
CA GLN A 178 -0.42 -4.06 -23.06
C GLN A 178 -0.06 -2.70 -22.47
N GLU A 179 -1.02 -1.77 -22.42
CA GLU A 179 -0.84 -0.46 -21.78
C GLU A 179 -0.55 -0.61 -20.26
N LYS A 180 -1.32 -1.46 -19.55
CA LYS A 180 -1.05 -1.79 -18.13
C LYS A 180 0.36 -2.38 -17.95
N GLY A 181 0.79 -3.29 -18.83
CA GLY A 181 2.13 -3.84 -18.82
C GLY A 181 3.20 -2.77 -18.98
N LEU A 182 3.02 -1.83 -19.91
CA LEU A 182 3.95 -0.70 -20.12
C LEU A 182 4.00 0.24 -18.90
N GLN A 183 2.86 0.48 -18.24
CA GLN A 183 2.79 1.27 -17.02
C GLN A 183 3.57 0.60 -15.88
N ILE A 184 3.41 -0.71 -15.70
CA ILE A 184 4.17 -1.49 -14.74
C ILE A 184 5.66 -1.36 -15.03
N LYS A 185 6.10 -1.57 -16.29
CA LYS A 185 7.50 -1.46 -16.68
C LYS A 185 8.10 -0.10 -16.35
N LYS A 186 7.43 1.01 -16.71
CA LYS A 186 7.87 2.37 -16.39
C LYS A 186 7.97 2.62 -14.89
N LEU A 187 7.06 2.05 -14.10
CA LEU A 187 7.08 2.20 -12.66
C LEU A 187 8.22 1.41 -12.03
N THR A 188 8.46 0.17 -12.47
CA THR A 188 9.55 -0.67 -11.96
C THR A 188 10.91 -0.09 -12.31
N ASP A 189 11.07 0.54 -13.48
CA ASP A 189 12.30 1.25 -13.85
C ASP A 189 12.58 2.41 -12.88
N GLN A 190 11.57 3.22 -12.52
CA GLN A 190 11.73 4.33 -11.57
C GLN A 190 12.04 3.85 -10.14
N ILE A 191 11.44 2.73 -9.70
CA ILE A 191 11.77 2.13 -8.40
C ILE A 191 13.22 1.63 -8.41
N THR A 192 13.65 1.03 -9.50
CA THR A 192 15.03 0.53 -9.65
C THR A 192 16.04 1.69 -9.63
N GLU A 193 15.75 2.80 -10.33
CA GLU A 193 16.56 4.02 -10.29
C GLU A 193 16.66 4.58 -8.87
N TYR A 194 15.54 4.63 -8.13
CA TYR A 194 15.53 5.08 -6.74
C TYR A 194 16.37 4.19 -5.82
N LEU A 195 16.26 2.86 -5.97
CA LEU A 195 17.09 1.90 -5.22
C LEU A 195 18.57 2.04 -5.56
N ALA A 196 18.92 2.28 -6.84
CA ALA A 196 20.29 2.52 -7.24
C ALA A 196 20.83 3.85 -6.66
N ALA A 197 20.03 4.92 -6.64
CA ALA A 197 20.41 6.17 -6.01
C ALA A 197 20.63 6.01 -4.49
N LEU A 198 19.76 5.25 -3.83
CA LEU A 198 19.88 4.94 -2.40
C LEU A 198 21.18 4.15 -2.13
N PHE A 199 21.54 3.20 -2.99
CA PHE A 199 22.78 2.43 -2.88
C PHE A 199 24.00 3.33 -3.05
N SER A 200 23.94 4.27 -4.00
CA SER A 200 25.05 5.19 -4.33
C SER A 200 25.27 6.26 -3.27
N ALA A 201 24.28 6.55 -2.42
CA ALA A 201 24.40 7.53 -1.35
C ALA A 201 25.42 7.13 -0.26
N GLY A 202 25.80 5.85 -0.19
CA GLY A 202 26.86 5.35 0.71
C GLY A 202 26.56 5.44 2.21
N THR A 203 25.30 5.68 2.58
CA THR A 203 24.84 5.87 3.98
C THR A 203 24.25 4.61 4.60
N MET A 204 24.18 3.51 3.84
CA MET A 204 23.58 2.25 4.26
C MET A 204 24.50 1.40 5.12
N THR A 205 23.92 0.74 6.11
CA THR A 205 24.56 -0.39 6.80
C THR A 205 24.60 -1.62 5.91
N GLU A 206 25.44 -2.62 6.24
CA GLU A 206 25.51 -3.89 5.51
C GLU A 206 24.13 -4.59 5.46
N GLN A 207 23.38 -4.56 6.55
CA GLN A 207 22.02 -5.11 6.60
C GLN A 207 21.06 -4.38 5.64
N GLN A 208 21.11 -3.05 5.59
CA GLN A 208 20.28 -2.25 4.68
C GLN A 208 20.65 -2.49 3.22
N ALA A 209 21.94 -2.70 2.93
CA ALA A 209 22.41 -3.06 1.59
C ALA A 209 21.86 -4.43 1.16
N ALA A 210 21.89 -5.43 2.04
CA ALA A 210 21.28 -6.73 1.80
C ALA A 210 19.75 -6.64 1.60
N GLN A 211 19.07 -5.82 2.40
CA GLN A 211 17.63 -5.55 2.24
C GLN A 211 17.31 -4.88 0.91
N THR A 212 18.14 -3.93 0.48
CA THR A 212 18.01 -3.26 -0.83
C THR A 212 18.12 -4.27 -1.97
N ALA A 213 19.12 -5.16 -1.93
CA ALA A 213 19.29 -6.21 -2.92
C ALA A 213 18.05 -7.15 -2.96
N SER A 214 17.52 -7.53 -1.80
CA SER A 214 16.32 -8.37 -1.74
C SER A 214 15.09 -7.68 -2.34
N LEU A 215 14.88 -6.38 -2.09
CA LEU A 215 13.80 -5.62 -2.71
C LEU A 215 13.96 -5.52 -4.24
N MET A 216 15.19 -5.41 -4.74
CA MET A 216 15.48 -5.47 -6.18
C MET A 216 15.10 -6.83 -6.79
N TYR A 217 15.40 -7.94 -6.11
CA TYR A 217 14.99 -9.27 -6.56
C TYR A 217 13.48 -9.43 -6.58
N ILE A 218 12.79 -9.02 -5.51
CA ILE A 218 11.32 -9.05 -5.45
C ILE A 218 10.71 -8.23 -6.59
N LEU A 219 11.19 -7.00 -6.79
CA LEU A 219 10.71 -6.13 -7.85
C LEU A 219 10.87 -6.76 -9.24
N SER A 220 12.05 -7.37 -9.49
CA SER A 220 12.35 -8.05 -10.75
C SER A 220 11.41 -9.24 -11.02
N ASP A 221 11.10 -10.07 -10.01
CA ASP A 221 10.20 -11.20 -10.18
C ASP A 221 8.73 -10.77 -10.32
N VAL A 222 8.31 -9.70 -9.62
CA VAL A 222 6.98 -9.10 -9.80
C VAL A 222 6.83 -8.50 -11.20
N GLU A 223 7.82 -7.73 -11.69
CA GLU A 223 7.83 -7.21 -13.05
C GLU A 223 7.75 -8.34 -14.07
N ARG A 224 8.61 -9.36 -13.93
CA ARG A 224 8.64 -10.53 -14.80
C ARG A 224 7.29 -11.21 -14.88
N MET A 225 6.59 -11.34 -13.77
CA MET A 225 5.25 -11.91 -13.71
C MET A 225 4.26 -11.13 -14.57
N GLY A 226 4.27 -9.80 -14.50
CA GLY A 226 3.44 -8.92 -15.33
C GLY A 226 3.78 -9.02 -16.82
N MET A 227 5.07 -8.95 -17.15
CA MET A 227 5.52 -8.98 -18.56
C MET A 227 5.24 -10.33 -19.23
N LEU A 228 5.49 -11.45 -18.53
CA LEU A 228 5.17 -12.78 -19.06
C LEU A 228 3.65 -12.98 -19.24
N SER A 229 2.83 -12.38 -18.40
CA SER A 229 1.37 -12.38 -18.57
C SER A 229 0.95 -11.69 -19.87
N VAL A 230 1.51 -10.53 -20.18
CA VAL A 230 1.28 -9.82 -21.44
C VAL A 230 1.72 -10.67 -22.64
N GLU A 231 2.87 -11.38 -22.53
CA GLU A 231 3.35 -12.26 -23.60
C GLU A 231 2.40 -13.47 -23.81
N VAL A 232 1.80 -14.03 -22.77
CA VAL A 232 0.77 -15.07 -22.90
C VAL A 232 -0.43 -14.55 -23.69
N ALA A 233 -0.89 -13.31 -23.42
CA ALA A 233 -1.99 -12.70 -24.16
C ALA A 233 -1.64 -12.45 -25.63
N LYS A 234 -0.40 -12.05 -25.96
CA LYS A 234 0.08 -11.95 -27.33
C LYS A 234 0.08 -13.30 -28.07
N CYS A 235 0.39 -14.39 -27.37
CA CYS A 235 0.28 -15.71 -27.98
C CYS A 235 -1.18 -16.07 -28.36
N VAL A 236 -2.18 -15.54 -27.64
CA VAL A 236 -3.60 -15.68 -28.02
C VAL A 236 -3.91 -14.85 -29.27
N GLN A 237 -3.39 -13.63 -29.37
CA GLN A 237 -3.49 -12.82 -30.58
C GLN A 237 -2.92 -13.57 -31.79
N GLU A 238 -1.71 -14.09 -31.67
CA GLU A 238 -1.04 -14.87 -32.71
C GLU A 238 -1.85 -16.09 -33.15
N LYS A 239 -2.48 -16.76 -32.15
CA LYS A 239 -3.40 -17.89 -32.41
C LYS A 239 -4.58 -17.46 -33.28
N ILE A 240 -5.20 -16.32 -33.00
CA ILE A 240 -6.37 -15.83 -33.73
C ILE A 240 -5.97 -15.36 -35.13
N GLU A 241 -4.92 -14.56 -35.28
CA GLU A 241 -4.43 -14.04 -36.56
C GLU A 241 -4.07 -15.16 -37.53
N ASN A 242 -3.40 -16.21 -37.02
CA ASN A 242 -3.02 -17.37 -37.83
C ASN A 242 -4.13 -18.43 -37.92
N ARG A 243 -5.32 -18.17 -37.37
CA ARG A 243 -6.46 -19.11 -37.32
C ARG A 243 -6.12 -20.47 -36.76
N TYR A 244 -5.25 -20.48 -35.72
CA TYR A 244 -4.89 -21.69 -35.01
C TYR A 244 -6.03 -22.17 -34.13
N LYS A 245 -6.34 -23.47 -34.16
CA LYS A 245 -7.38 -24.09 -33.33
C LYS A 245 -6.76 -25.10 -32.38
N TYR A 246 -6.71 -24.75 -31.10
CA TYR A 246 -6.41 -25.71 -30.05
C TYR A 246 -7.66 -26.57 -29.76
N THR A 247 -7.43 -27.81 -29.32
CA THR A 247 -8.57 -28.67 -28.93
C THR A 247 -9.20 -28.16 -27.63
N PRO A 248 -10.49 -28.43 -27.36
CA PRO A 248 -11.14 -28.02 -26.13
C PRO A 248 -10.41 -28.50 -24.88
N GLU A 249 -9.88 -29.73 -24.90
CA GLU A 249 -9.13 -30.32 -23.81
C GLU A 249 -7.82 -29.55 -23.55
N ALA A 250 -7.11 -29.13 -24.62
CA ALA A 250 -5.90 -28.33 -24.50
C ALA A 250 -6.17 -26.94 -23.88
N MET A 251 -7.30 -26.33 -24.26
CA MET A 251 -7.72 -25.05 -23.70
C MET A 251 -8.12 -25.16 -22.21
N GLU A 252 -8.82 -26.24 -21.85
CA GLU A 252 -9.18 -26.50 -20.44
C GLU A 252 -7.94 -26.70 -19.55
N GLU A 253 -6.99 -27.52 -20.02
CA GLU A 253 -5.73 -27.76 -19.33
C GLU A 253 -4.91 -26.49 -19.17
N LEU A 254 -4.86 -25.62 -20.21
CA LEU A 254 -4.18 -24.33 -20.20
C LEU A 254 -4.82 -23.38 -19.17
N GLN A 255 -6.14 -23.27 -19.15
CA GLN A 255 -6.87 -22.44 -18.20
C GLN A 255 -6.65 -22.93 -16.75
N LYS A 256 -6.58 -24.24 -16.55
CA LYS A 256 -6.29 -24.84 -15.23
C LYS A 256 -4.90 -24.50 -14.74
N SER A 257 -3.90 -24.53 -15.63
CA SER A 257 -2.53 -24.13 -15.31
C SER A 257 -2.45 -22.66 -14.93
N LEU A 258 -3.08 -21.77 -15.71
CA LEU A 258 -3.11 -20.33 -15.44
C LEU A 258 -3.83 -19.99 -14.11
N LYS A 259 -4.96 -20.63 -13.81
CA LYS A 259 -5.65 -20.46 -12.52
C LYS A 259 -4.82 -20.99 -11.34
N THR A 260 -4.04 -22.04 -11.54
CA THR A 260 -3.13 -22.54 -10.51
C THR A 260 -2.00 -21.53 -10.26
N LEU A 261 -1.48 -20.95 -11.33
CA LEU A 261 -0.45 -19.90 -11.30
C LEU A 261 -0.94 -18.64 -10.59
N GLU A 262 -2.16 -18.18 -10.90
CA GLU A 262 -2.78 -17.03 -10.22
C GLU A 262 -2.83 -17.24 -8.69
N LYS A 263 -3.25 -18.42 -8.26
CA LYS A 263 -3.25 -18.78 -6.83
C LYS A 263 -1.85 -18.80 -6.24
N MET A 264 -0.87 -19.33 -6.98
CA MET A 264 0.53 -19.34 -6.54
C MET A 264 1.04 -17.91 -6.35
N PHE A 265 0.80 -17.04 -7.31
CA PHE A 265 1.24 -15.64 -7.23
C PHE A 265 0.61 -14.91 -6.05
N ASN A 266 -0.70 -15.04 -5.86
CA ASN A 266 -1.40 -14.45 -4.71
C ASN A 266 -0.84 -14.96 -3.37
N ASP A 267 -0.56 -16.25 -3.25
CA ASP A 267 -0.01 -16.82 -2.02
C ASP A 267 1.47 -16.40 -1.82
N SER A 268 2.28 -16.30 -2.88
CA SER A 268 3.66 -15.79 -2.78
C SER A 268 3.69 -14.35 -2.28
N LEU A 269 2.77 -13.49 -2.75
CA LEU A 269 2.66 -12.11 -2.28
C LEU A 269 2.20 -12.03 -0.82
N LYS A 270 1.29 -12.90 -0.38
CA LYS A 270 0.90 -12.99 1.04
C LYS A 270 2.07 -13.43 1.91
N ALA A 271 2.85 -14.42 1.46
CA ALA A 271 4.06 -14.86 2.16
C ALA A 271 5.06 -13.69 2.32
N LEU A 272 5.29 -12.89 1.27
CA LEU A 272 6.13 -11.70 1.32
C LEU A 272 5.61 -10.66 2.33
N GLN A 273 4.30 -10.54 2.50
CA GLN A 273 3.68 -9.66 3.49
C GLN A 273 3.73 -10.23 4.92
N GLY A 274 4.27 -11.43 5.10
CA GLY A 274 4.40 -12.09 6.39
C GLY A 274 3.12 -12.76 6.88
N ASP A 275 2.23 -13.16 5.97
CA ASP A 275 1.05 -13.97 6.30
C ASP A 275 1.47 -15.41 6.65
N GLU A 276 1.49 -15.71 7.93
CA GLU A 276 1.90 -17.02 8.47
C GLU A 276 0.92 -18.16 8.09
N SER A 277 -0.24 -17.85 7.53
CA SER A 277 -1.18 -18.86 7.03
C SER A 277 -0.70 -19.50 5.71
N VAL A 278 0.25 -18.90 5.02
CA VAL A 278 0.81 -19.40 3.77
C VAL A 278 1.91 -20.41 4.04
N GLN A 279 1.70 -21.63 3.57
CA GLN A 279 2.68 -22.72 3.65
C GLN A 279 3.46 -22.78 2.33
N ILE A 280 4.74 -22.47 2.36
CA ILE A 280 5.63 -22.47 1.17
C ILE A 280 5.67 -23.83 0.51
N GLU A 281 5.64 -24.92 1.28
CA GLU A 281 5.52 -26.29 0.75
C GLU A 281 4.30 -26.49 -0.18
N LYS A 282 3.20 -25.77 0.07
CA LYS A 282 2.03 -25.83 -0.83
C LYS A 282 2.29 -25.13 -2.15
N LEU A 283 3.10 -24.08 -2.15
CA LEU A 283 3.52 -23.38 -3.37
C LEU A 283 4.40 -24.30 -4.21
N ILE A 284 5.37 -24.97 -3.61
CA ILE A 284 6.22 -25.95 -4.27
C ILE A 284 5.38 -27.07 -4.89
N LYS A 285 4.46 -27.68 -4.14
CA LYS A 285 3.55 -28.70 -4.65
C LYS A 285 2.67 -28.22 -5.82
N ARG A 286 2.28 -26.93 -5.83
CA ARG A 286 1.56 -26.36 -6.97
C ARG A 286 2.47 -26.16 -8.18
N LYS A 287 3.72 -25.80 -7.98
CA LYS A 287 4.70 -25.72 -9.06
C LYS A 287 4.92 -27.09 -9.70
N ASP A 288 5.11 -28.13 -8.90
CA ASP A 288 5.22 -29.51 -9.39
C ASP A 288 3.99 -29.92 -10.20
N LYS A 289 2.79 -29.55 -9.74
CA LYS A 289 1.55 -29.79 -10.48
C LYS A 289 1.50 -29.06 -11.82
N ILE A 290 2.00 -27.83 -11.91
CA ILE A 290 2.11 -27.09 -13.19
C ILE A 290 3.07 -27.83 -14.11
N MET A 291 4.22 -28.30 -13.62
CA MET A 291 5.20 -29.06 -14.40
C MET A 291 4.62 -30.37 -14.91
N ASP A 292 3.87 -31.11 -14.07
CA ASP A 292 3.17 -32.32 -14.47
C ASP A 292 2.12 -32.07 -15.56
N LEU A 293 1.36 -30.97 -15.43
CA LEU A 293 0.39 -30.56 -16.44
C LEU A 293 1.09 -30.18 -17.75
N ASP A 294 2.19 -29.42 -17.70
CA ASP A 294 3.00 -29.08 -18.88
C ASP A 294 3.46 -30.34 -19.63
N LEU A 295 4.04 -31.29 -18.90
CA LEU A 295 4.50 -32.55 -19.50
C LEU A 295 3.35 -33.35 -20.13
N LYS A 296 2.19 -33.41 -19.47
CA LYS A 296 0.98 -34.07 -20.00
C LYS A 296 0.48 -33.36 -21.25
N MET A 297 0.39 -32.04 -21.24
CA MET A 297 -0.06 -31.23 -22.37
C MET A 297 0.85 -31.40 -23.58
N ARG A 298 2.18 -31.41 -23.39
CA ARG A 298 3.16 -31.66 -24.47
C ARG A 298 2.98 -33.04 -25.07
N LYS A 299 2.91 -34.08 -24.24
CA LYS A 299 2.68 -35.46 -24.70
C LYS A 299 1.35 -35.61 -25.46
N ALA A 300 0.27 -35.03 -24.91
CA ALA A 300 -1.04 -35.06 -25.55
C ALA A 300 -1.05 -34.27 -26.88
N HIS A 301 -0.33 -33.15 -26.97
CA HIS A 301 -0.17 -32.38 -28.21
C HIS A 301 0.53 -33.23 -29.29
N VAL A 302 1.66 -33.86 -28.98
CA VAL A 302 2.38 -34.73 -29.90
C VAL A 302 1.49 -35.87 -30.39
N GLN A 303 0.72 -36.52 -29.51
CA GLN A 303 -0.24 -37.56 -29.89
C GLN A 303 -1.34 -37.05 -30.84
N ARG A 304 -1.86 -35.81 -30.60
CA ARG A 304 -2.86 -35.17 -31.50
C ARG A 304 -2.28 -34.88 -32.88
N VAL A 305 -1.03 -34.40 -32.95
CA VAL A 305 -0.34 -34.16 -34.21
C VAL A 305 -0.15 -35.47 -34.97
N ASN A 306 0.36 -36.54 -34.32
CA ASN A 306 0.59 -37.86 -34.93
C ASN A 306 -0.72 -38.50 -35.43
N LYS A 307 -1.86 -38.24 -34.78
CA LYS A 307 -3.19 -38.72 -35.21
C LYS A 307 -3.87 -37.80 -36.24
N GLY A 308 -3.18 -36.76 -36.75
CA GLY A 308 -3.74 -35.81 -37.71
C GLY A 308 -4.88 -34.91 -37.15
N LYS A 309 -5.10 -34.91 -35.83
CA LYS A 309 -6.08 -34.10 -35.16
C LYS A 309 -5.63 -32.67 -34.89
N CYS A 310 -4.32 -32.39 -35.03
CA CYS A 310 -3.72 -31.10 -34.82
C CYS A 310 -2.63 -30.88 -35.87
N LYS A 311 -2.48 -29.65 -36.37
CA LYS A 311 -1.42 -29.29 -37.32
C LYS A 311 -0.09 -29.22 -36.61
N ALA A 312 0.98 -29.74 -37.21
CA ALA A 312 2.34 -29.66 -36.67
C ALA A 312 2.82 -28.22 -36.46
N SER A 313 2.35 -27.26 -37.26
CA SER A 313 2.66 -25.83 -37.12
C SER A 313 2.22 -25.22 -35.79
N LEU A 314 1.28 -25.87 -35.07
CA LEU A 314 0.82 -25.44 -33.76
C LEU A 314 1.77 -25.82 -32.61
N THR A 315 2.77 -26.65 -32.87
CA THR A 315 3.65 -27.15 -31.81
C THR A 315 4.47 -26.01 -31.17
N ALA A 316 5.07 -25.15 -31.96
CA ALA A 316 5.88 -24.05 -31.46
C ALA A 316 5.05 -23.02 -30.67
N PRO A 317 3.92 -22.46 -31.19
CA PRO A 317 3.08 -21.52 -30.45
C PRO A 317 2.53 -22.12 -29.13
N PHE A 318 2.04 -23.35 -29.16
CA PHE A 318 1.52 -24.02 -27.97
C PHE A 318 2.60 -24.27 -26.91
N THR A 319 3.79 -24.71 -27.34
CA THR A 319 4.93 -24.94 -26.45
C THR A 319 5.44 -23.64 -25.83
N ASN A 320 5.37 -22.52 -26.59
CA ASN A 320 5.75 -21.21 -26.09
C ASN A 320 4.87 -20.76 -24.91
N ILE A 321 3.55 -20.91 -25.00
CA ILE A 321 2.64 -20.60 -23.89
C ILE A 321 2.98 -21.42 -22.64
N LEU A 322 3.23 -22.72 -22.81
CA LEU A 322 3.60 -23.60 -21.70
C LEU A 322 4.92 -23.15 -21.05
N HIS A 323 5.89 -22.73 -21.85
CA HIS A 323 7.17 -22.21 -21.34
C HIS A 323 7.00 -20.89 -20.58
N LEU A 324 6.14 -19.98 -21.05
CA LEU A 324 5.82 -18.74 -20.34
C LEU A 324 5.19 -19.05 -18.97
N ILE A 325 4.23 -19.97 -18.89
CA ILE A 325 3.59 -20.38 -17.63
C ILE A 325 4.62 -20.99 -16.66
N ASP A 326 5.54 -21.82 -17.15
CA ASP A 326 6.61 -22.37 -16.32
C ASP A 326 7.50 -21.29 -15.71
N ARG A 327 7.93 -20.33 -16.53
CA ARG A 327 8.74 -19.19 -16.08
C ARG A 327 8.00 -18.32 -15.03
N MET A 328 6.70 -18.09 -15.22
CA MET A 328 5.87 -17.38 -14.24
C MET A 328 5.81 -18.16 -12.91
N GLY A 329 5.68 -19.48 -12.98
CA GLY A 329 5.72 -20.35 -11.80
C GLY A 329 7.04 -20.27 -11.04
N ASN A 330 8.18 -20.14 -11.75
CA ASN A 330 9.49 -19.97 -11.14
C ASN A 330 9.56 -18.62 -10.40
N SER A 331 9.04 -17.52 -10.98
CA SER A 331 8.96 -16.23 -10.27
C SER A 331 8.15 -16.32 -8.98
N CYS A 332 7.05 -17.09 -8.95
CA CYS A 332 6.29 -17.30 -7.72
C CYS A 332 7.12 -18.03 -6.63
N ILE A 333 7.92 -19.02 -7.02
CA ILE A 333 8.80 -19.72 -6.06
C ILE A 333 9.90 -18.79 -5.55
N ASN A 334 10.56 -18.04 -6.44
CA ASN A 334 11.59 -17.06 -6.03
C ASN A 334 11.05 -16.07 -4.99
N LEU A 335 9.83 -15.55 -5.20
CA LEU A 335 9.18 -14.65 -4.24
C LEU A 335 8.92 -15.34 -2.88
N ALA A 336 8.56 -16.62 -2.90
CA ALA A 336 8.34 -17.40 -1.70
C ALA A 336 9.65 -17.69 -0.95
N ASP A 337 10.72 -18.00 -1.66
CA ASP A 337 12.06 -18.26 -1.09
C ASP A 337 12.62 -16.99 -0.40
N VAL A 338 12.40 -15.81 -0.99
CA VAL A 338 12.76 -14.54 -0.35
C VAL A 338 11.95 -14.32 0.93
N ALA A 339 10.67 -14.67 0.93
CA ALA A 339 9.84 -14.57 2.14
C ALA A 339 10.35 -15.50 3.26
N GLU A 340 10.83 -16.71 2.93
CA GLU A 340 11.36 -17.69 3.88
C GLU A 340 12.73 -17.27 4.43
N SER A 341 13.58 -16.65 3.60
CA SER A 341 14.93 -16.22 4.00
C SER A 341 14.96 -15.10 5.06
N GLY A 342 13.80 -14.67 5.55
CA GLY A 342 13.69 -13.65 6.59
C GLY A 342 13.79 -12.20 6.08
N THR A 343 13.84 -12.00 4.76
CA THR A 343 13.78 -10.67 4.15
C THR A 343 12.34 -10.33 3.73
N SER A 344 11.38 -10.77 4.54
CA SER A 344 9.96 -10.49 4.34
C SER A 344 9.71 -8.98 4.37
N MET A 345 8.82 -8.50 3.51
CA MET A 345 8.34 -7.11 3.54
C MET A 345 7.69 -6.73 4.88
N LYS A 346 7.36 -7.71 5.72
CA LYS A 346 6.90 -7.54 7.11
C LYS A 346 7.86 -6.63 7.91
N TYR A 347 9.17 -6.75 7.70
CA TYR A 347 10.17 -5.92 8.40
C TYR A 347 10.09 -4.44 8.03
N PHE A 348 9.58 -4.11 6.86
CA PHE A 348 9.42 -2.73 6.40
C PHE A 348 8.04 -2.14 6.76
N MET A 349 7.11 -2.95 7.26
CA MET A 349 5.73 -2.55 7.56
C MET A 349 5.40 -2.52 9.05
N LEU A 350 6.34 -2.87 9.94
CA LEU A 350 6.09 -3.11 11.37
C LEU A 350 6.06 -1.85 12.26
N GLU A 351 6.05 -0.63 11.73
CA GLU A 351 5.96 0.60 12.54
C GLU A 351 4.60 1.33 12.48
N GLU A 352 3.53 0.67 12.07
CA GLU A 352 2.16 1.21 12.23
C GLU A 352 1.39 0.45 13.34
N LYS A 353 1.94 0.48 14.57
CA LYS A 353 1.17 0.14 15.78
C LYS A 353 1.22 1.26 16.79
#